data_edcf3746caeb1220181e1c939cc8d263
#
_entry.id   edcf3746caeb1220181e1c939cc8d263
#
_cell.length_a   1.000
_cell.length_b   1.000
_cell.length_c   1.000
_cell.angle_alpha   90.00
_cell.angle_beta   90.00
_cell.angle_gamma   90.00
#
_symmetry.space_group_name_H-M   'P 1'
#
loop_
_entity.id
_entity.type
_entity.pdbx_description
1 polymer ?
#
loop_
_entity_poly.entity_id
_entity_poly.type
_entity_poly.pdbx_seq_one_letter_code
_entity_poly.pdbx_strand_id
1 'polypeptide(L)'
;PYHDAVRDYRESAILALICIHNMQPIQNWKNGPVPDMSYQLNTYAAKIIGSTISCEVLLSKMCPELKDDALKIAENAARFLIDQSRPEGAALEFFPPTYYGNLITSGIDRNKGKTMAMEALTAATAFLDLYDVTGNQEYFDQAMKITDTYVKIQAEDGSFPIKMDFVTGEPVNAVKAMLHPMLEYLQRLEKQYGIDKYNEMYRKSEAWMKNGALKTFDMTGQFEDARVEGLEPYQNLTNCTAAPYATFLLGKADLTAEELSDAKDLINFCEDQFVYWESAEKKYGVQHYHTPHVVEQYRYRMPIDHSACNVANAWLSLYEVTGDEIAFMKAKALIDNITVMQDINTGMIPTYWCNFLKAEDWTNCTLLSIQTLLRMDEINSCDMTGQCD
;
A
#
# COMPACT_ATOMS: atom_id res chain seq x y z
N PRO A 1 9.00 15.87 -21.43
CA PRO A 1 7.74 16.59 -21.59
C PRO A 1 6.68 15.95 -20.70
N TYR A 2 5.91 16.77 -20.00
CA TYR A 2 4.75 16.31 -19.23
C TYR A 2 3.61 16.03 -20.20
N HIS A 3 2.84 15.01 -19.91
CA HIS A 3 1.67 14.64 -20.68
C HIS A 3 0.42 14.90 -19.83
N ASP A 4 -0.61 15.43 -20.45
CA ASP A 4 -1.93 15.41 -19.86
C ASP A 4 -2.44 13.97 -19.79
N ALA A 5 -3.43 13.73 -18.92
CA ALA A 5 -4.12 12.45 -18.87
C ALA A 5 -4.67 12.10 -20.27
N VAL A 6 -4.39 10.88 -20.73
CA VAL A 6 -4.87 10.39 -22.02
C VAL A 6 -6.23 9.72 -21.93
N ARG A 7 -6.75 9.61 -20.69
CA ARG A 7 -8.03 8.98 -20.36
C ARG A 7 -8.55 9.59 -19.06
N ASP A 8 -9.85 9.57 -18.89
CA ASP A 8 -10.51 9.91 -17.63
C ASP A 8 -9.96 9.04 -16.49
N TYR A 9 -9.77 9.62 -15.30
CA TYR A 9 -9.17 8.92 -14.16
C TYR A 9 -10.04 7.78 -13.65
N ARG A 10 -11.36 7.98 -13.58
CA ARG A 10 -12.31 6.96 -13.18
C ARG A 10 -12.37 5.83 -14.20
N GLU A 11 -12.36 6.16 -15.50
CA GLU A 11 -12.26 5.16 -16.57
C GLU A 11 -10.98 4.34 -16.46
N SER A 12 -9.83 4.97 -16.24
CA SER A 12 -8.55 4.29 -16.03
C SER A 12 -8.58 3.35 -14.83
N ALA A 13 -9.18 3.78 -13.73
CA ALA A 13 -9.35 2.94 -12.53
C ALA A 13 -10.22 1.71 -12.81
N ILE A 14 -11.35 1.88 -13.49
CA ILE A 14 -12.26 0.79 -13.85
C ILE A 14 -11.56 -0.20 -14.80
N LEU A 15 -10.86 0.27 -15.81
CA LEU A 15 -10.12 -0.60 -16.74
C LEU A 15 -9.07 -1.45 -16.01
N ALA A 16 -8.35 -0.88 -15.06
CA ALA A 16 -7.39 -1.61 -14.24
C ALA A 16 -8.06 -2.68 -13.36
N LEU A 17 -9.19 -2.36 -12.73
CA LEU A 17 -9.99 -3.32 -11.94
C LEU A 17 -10.49 -4.47 -12.81
N ILE A 18 -11.02 -4.18 -14.00
CA ILE A 18 -11.49 -5.19 -14.95
C ILE A 18 -10.31 -6.05 -15.44
N CYS A 19 -9.14 -5.45 -15.65
CA CYS A 19 -7.93 -6.19 -16.02
C CYS A 19 -7.57 -7.24 -14.97
N ILE A 20 -7.51 -6.84 -13.69
CA ILE A 20 -7.23 -7.75 -12.57
C ILE A 20 -8.30 -8.85 -12.51
N HIS A 21 -9.57 -8.48 -12.52
CA HIS A 21 -10.70 -9.41 -12.45
C HIS A 21 -10.65 -10.48 -13.55
N ASN A 22 -10.30 -10.09 -14.77
CA ASN A 22 -10.26 -10.98 -15.92
C ASN A 22 -9.01 -11.85 -16.04
N MET A 23 -8.02 -11.68 -15.16
CA MET A 23 -6.87 -12.58 -15.15
C MET A 23 -7.33 -14.01 -14.85
N GLN A 24 -6.87 -14.97 -15.68
CA GLN A 24 -7.30 -16.37 -15.54
C GLN A 24 -7.05 -16.94 -14.12
N PRO A 25 -5.89 -16.68 -13.47
CA PRO A 25 -5.68 -17.10 -12.08
C PRO A 25 -6.72 -16.55 -11.11
N ILE A 26 -7.12 -15.28 -11.25
CA ILE A 26 -8.14 -14.64 -10.40
C ILE A 26 -9.51 -15.25 -10.66
N GLN A 27 -9.87 -15.45 -11.93
CA GLN A 27 -11.15 -16.11 -12.30
C GLN A 27 -11.24 -17.53 -11.72
N ASN A 28 -10.13 -18.23 -11.61
CA ASN A 28 -10.09 -19.57 -11.01
C ASN A 28 -10.45 -19.57 -9.51
N TRP A 29 -10.27 -18.44 -8.80
CA TRP A 29 -10.64 -18.34 -7.39
C TRP A 29 -12.16 -18.46 -7.14
N LYS A 30 -12.98 -18.27 -8.16
CA LYS A 30 -14.44 -18.56 -8.06
C LYS A 30 -14.74 -20.03 -7.76
N ASN A 31 -13.84 -20.95 -8.13
CA ASN A 31 -14.05 -22.38 -8.05
C ASN A 31 -13.68 -23.00 -6.68
N GLY A 32 -13.08 -22.23 -5.79
CA GLY A 32 -12.70 -22.70 -4.46
C GLY A 32 -11.81 -21.74 -3.69
N PRO A 33 -11.54 -22.08 -2.42
CA PRO A 33 -10.80 -21.18 -1.52
C PRO A 33 -9.29 -21.23 -1.68
N VAL A 34 -8.75 -21.98 -2.62
CA VAL A 34 -7.29 -22.08 -2.85
C VAL A 34 -6.91 -21.19 -4.04
N PRO A 35 -6.32 -20.01 -3.81
CA PRO A 35 -5.97 -19.11 -4.88
C PRO A 35 -4.78 -19.61 -5.68
N ASP A 36 -4.82 -19.36 -6.98
CA ASP A 36 -3.66 -19.49 -7.87
C ASP A 36 -2.89 -18.17 -7.91
N MET A 37 -1.72 -18.14 -7.28
CA MET A 37 -0.84 -16.95 -7.21
C MET A 37 0.31 -17.03 -8.21
N SER A 38 0.27 -17.92 -9.18
CA SER A 38 1.37 -18.12 -10.14
C SER A 38 1.69 -16.90 -11.00
N TYR A 39 0.75 -15.96 -11.11
CA TYR A 39 0.92 -14.71 -11.85
C TYR A 39 1.74 -13.65 -11.09
N GLN A 40 2.00 -13.83 -9.80
CA GLN A 40 2.73 -12.86 -8.95
C GLN A 40 3.81 -13.54 -8.10
N LEU A 41 4.75 -14.19 -8.76
CA LEU A 41 5.76 -15.02 -8.10
C LEU A 41 6.73 -14.25 -7.20
N ASN A 42 6.92 -12.96 -7.42
CA ASN A 42 7.88 -12.12 -6.69
C ASN A 42 7.28 -11.33 -5.53
N THR A 43 6.01 -11.50 -5.21
CA THR A 43 5.36 -10.75 -4.13
C THR A 43 4.92 -11.65 -2.97
N TYR A 44 4.27 -11.06 -1.97
CA TYR A 44 3.91 -11.73 -0.71
C TYR A 44 2.47 -12.21 -0.76
N ALA A 45 2.23 -13.47 -0.40
CA ALA A 45 0.93 -14.10 -0.51
C ALA A 45 -0.20 -13.31 0.18
N ALA A 46 -0.04 -12.96 1.45
CA ALA A 46 -1.06 -12.19 2.18
C ALA A 46 -1.34 -10.82 1.54
N LYS A 47 -0.29 -10.15 1.05
CA LYS A 47 -0.42 -8.84 0.37
C LYS A 47 -1.15 -8.97 -0.96
N ILE A 48 -0.81 -9.96 -1.79
CA ILE A 48 -1.51 -10.19 -3.07
C ILE A 48 -2.99 -10.50 -2.82
N ILE A 49 -3.26 -11.46 -1.92
CA ILE A 49 -4.62 -11.92 -1.67
C ILE A 49 -5.45 -10.81 -1.07
N GLY A 50 -4.95 -10.11 -0.05
CA GLY A 50 -5.62 -8.97 0.56
C GLY A 50 -5.89 -7.85 -0.45
N SER A 51 -4.90 -7.49 -1.26
CA SER A 51 -5.08 -6.46 -2.30
C SER A 51 -6.07 -6.88 -3.38
N THR A 52 -6.11 -8.16 -3.75
CA THR A 52 -7.11 -8.67 -4.69
C THR A 52 -8.52 -8.58 -4.10
N ILE A 53 -8.71 -8.92 -2.83
CA ILE A 53 -10.01 -8.73 -2.14
C ILE A 53 -10.45 -7.27 -2.26
N SER A 54 -9.57 -6.33 -1.93
CA SER A 54 -9.89 -4.90 -2.00
C SER A 54 -10.20 -4.43 -3.44
N CYS A 55 -9.48 -4.93 -4.45
CA CYS A 55 -9.78 -4.66 -5.86
C CYS A 55 -11.15 -5.19 -6.26
N GLU A 56 -11.49 -6.42 -5.91
CA GLU A 56 -12.78 -7.02 -6.26
C GLU A 56 -13.95 -6.33 -5.52
N VAL A 57 -13.73 -5.88 -4.29
CA VAL A 57 -14.70 -5.05 -3.56
C VAL A 57 -14.93 -3.71 -4.28
N LEU A 58 -13.88 -3.03 -4.72
CA LEU A 58 -14.02 -1.81 -5.52
C LEU A 58 -14.76 -2.08 -6.84
N LEU A 59 -14.40 -3.13 -7.56
CA LEU A 59 -15.06 -3.52 -8.78
C LEU A 59 -16.57 -3.77 -8.56
N SER A 60 -16.94 -4.45 -7.49
CA SER A 60 -18.34 -4.74 -7.15
C SER A 60 -19.18 -3.48 -6.94
N LYS A 61 -18.54 -2.38 -6.49
CA LYS A 61 -19.18 -1.07 -6.31
C LYS A 61 -19.28 -0.29 -7.62
N MET A 62 -18.26 -0.41 -8.49
CA MET A 62 -18.14 0.41 -9.70
C MET A 62 -18.78 -0.24 -10.93
N CYS A 63 -18.86 -1.56 -10.96
CA CYS A 63 -19.41 -2.35 -12.09
C CYS A 63 -20.49 -3.32 -11.56
N PRO A 64 -21.74 -2.88 -11.43
CA PRO A 64 -22.84 -3.69 -10.88
C PRO A 64 -23.04 -5.04 -11.59
N GLU A 65 -22.77 -5.10 -12.90
CA GLU A 65 -22.85 -6.30 -13.71
C GLU A 65 -21.82 -7.38 -13.36
N LEU A 66 -20.72 -7.00 -12.74
CA LEU A 66 -19.64 -7.92 -12.28
C LEU A 66 -19.72 -8.20 -10.78
N LYS A 67 -20.66 -7.60 -10.06
CA LYS A 67 -20.72 -7.61 -8.60
C LYS A 67 -20.69 -9.02 -8.01
N ASP A 68 -21.52 -9.92 -8.50
CA ASP A 68 -21.67 -11.25 -7.92
C ASP A 68 -20.40 -12.08 -8.10
N ASP A 69 -19.78 -12.01 -9.27
CA ASP A 69 -18.51 -12.68 -9.56
C ASP A 69 -17.36 -12.09 -8.73
N ALA A 70 -17.26 -10.77 -8.65
CA ALA A 70 -16.25 -10.08 -7.88
C ALA A 70 -16.33 -10.41 -6.38
N LEU A 71 -17.54 -10.37 -5.82
CA LEU A 71 -17.74 -10.73 -4.41
C LEU A 71 -17.44 -12.22 -4.15
N LYS A 72 -17.77 -13.11 -5.09
CA LYS A 72 -17.45 -14.53 -4.97
C LYS A 72 -15.94 -14.78 -4.91
N ILE A 73 -15.17 -14.09 -5.74
CA ILE A 73 -13.69 -14.14 -5.71
C ILE A 73 -13.17 -13.60 -4.37
N ALA A 74 -13.66 -12.44 -3.94
CA ALA A 74 -13.24 -11.80 -2.70
C ALA A 74 -13.54 -12.68 -1.47
N GLU A 75 -14.72 -13.29 -1.40
CA GLU A 75 -15.12 -14.16 -0.29
C GLU A 75 -14.30 -15.45 -0.23
N ASN A 76 -14.01 -16.08 -1.38
CA ASN A 76 -13.14 -17.25 -1.43
C ASN A 76 -11.70 -16.90 -1.01
N ALA A 77 -11.18 -15.76 -1.45
CA ALA A 77 -9.87 -15.27 -1.06
C ALA A 77 -9.80 -14.96 0.46
N ALA A 78 -10.84 -14.33 1.00
CA ALA A 78 -10.95 -14.06 2.43
C ALA A 78 -11.01 -15.36 3.24
N ARG A 79 -11.79 -16.35 2.80
CA ARG A 79 -11.86 -17.67 3.42
C ARG A 79 -10.49 -18.31 3.47
N PHE A 80 -9.74 -18.27 2.38
CA PHE A 80 -8.38 -18.81 2.34
C PHE A 80 -7.47 -18.12 3.38
N LEU A 81 -7.49 -16.79 3.48
CA LEU A 81 -6.68 -16.07 4.47
C LEU A 81 -7.07 -16.47 5.91
N ILE A 82 -8.35 -16.63 6.20
CA ILE A 82 -8.84 -17.07 7.50
C ILE A 82 -8.35 -18.50 7.81
N ASP A 83 -8.51 -19.42 6.86
CA ASP A 83 -8.13 -20.84 7.03
C ASP A 83 -6.63 -21.04 7.18
N GLN A 84 -5.81 -20.15 6.59
CA GLN A 84 -4.34 -20.19 6.70
C GLN A 84 -3.80 -19.37 7.88
N SER A 85 -4.65 -18.64 8.59
CA SER A 85 -4.25 -17.87 9.76
C SER A 85 -3.82 -18.77 10.92
N ARG A 86 -2.92 -18.24 11.76
CA ARG A 86 -2.52 -18.95 12.98
C ARG A 86 -3.74 -19.19 13.89
N PRO A 87 -3.82 -20.36 14.49
CA PRO A 87 -4.95 -20.70 15.36
C PRO A 87 -4.98 -19.85 16.62
N GLU A 88 -6.15 -19.78 17.25
CA GLU A 88 -6.34 -19.19 18.56
C GLU A 88 -5.38 -19.82 19.58
N GLY A 89 -4.80 -18.99 20.45
CA GLY A 89 -3.79 -19.38 21.43
C GLY A 89 -2.36 -19.46 20.91
N ALA A 90 -2.13 -19.29 19.61
CA ALA A 90 -0.78 -19.14 19.06
C ALA A 90 -0.18 -17.76 19.41
N ALA A 91 1.14 -17.63 19.37
CA ALA A 91 1.82 -16.34 19.64
C ALA A 91 1.36 -15.22 18.69
N LEU A 92 1.13 -15.56 17.42
CA LEU A 92 0.61 -14.65 16.39
C LEU A 92 -0.78 -15.12 15.94
N GLU A 93 -1.67 -15.36 16.91
CA GLU A 93 -3.01 -15.84 16.62
C GLU A 93 -3.74 -14.95 15.61
N PHE A 94 -4.47 -15.57 14.68
CA PHE A 94 -5.23 -14.92 13.60
C PHE A 94 -4.40 -14.20 12.53
N PHE A 95 -3.07 -14.15 12.62
CA PHE A 95 -2.25 -13.62 11.53
C PHE A 95 -2.22 -14.59 10.36
N PRO A 96 -2.57 -14.14 9.14
CA PRO A 96 -2.35 -14.90 7.92
C PRO A 96 -0.85 -14.92 7.58
N PRO A 97 -0.37 -15.93 6.81
CA PRO A 97 1.03 -16.00 6.45
C PRO A 97 1.42 -14.92 5.44
N THR A 98 2.53 -14.23 5.70
CA THR A 98 3.16 -13.37 4.68
C THR A 98 3.68 -14.20 3.52
N TYR A 99 4.37 -15.29 3.82
CA TYR A 99 5.00 -16.19 2.84
C TYR A 99 4.19 -17.47 2.71
N TYR A 100 3.85 -17.83 1.48
CA TYR A 100 3.03 -19.01 1.21
C TYR A 100 3.35 -19.60 -0.17
N GLY A 101 3.26 -20.93 -0.26
CA GLY A 101 3.34 -21.67 -1.51
C GLY A 101 4.70 -21.55 -2.21
N ASN A 102 4.66 -21.59 -3.53
CA ASN A 102 5.85 -21.64 -4.39
C ASN A 102 6.28 -20.27 -4.94
N LEU A 103 5.84 -19.19 -4.30
CA LEU A 103 6.31 -17.86 -4.67
C LEU A 103 7.82 -17.74 -4.44
N ILE A 104 8.50 -16.96 -5.28
CA ILE A 104 9.96 -16.77 -5.20
C ILE A 104 10.36 -16.25 -3.82
N THR A 105 9.63 -15.24 -3.31
CA THR A 105 9.87 -14.69 -1.98
C THR A 105 9.70 -15.73 -0.87
N SER A 106 8.73 -16.64 -1.00
CA SER A 106 8.49 -17.71 -0.02
C SER A 106 9.59 -18.79 -0.03
N GLY A 107 10.23 -19.00 -1.16
CA GLY A 107 11.32 -19.97 -1.34
C GLY A 107 12.67 -19.54 -0.78
N ILE A 108 12.85 -18.26 -0.46
CA ILE A 108 14.11 -17.72 0.05
C ILE A 108 14.32 -18.17 1.50
N ASP A 109 15.49 -18.72 1.82
CA ASP A 109 15.77 -19.32 3.14
C ASP A 109 15.53 -18.36 4.32
N ARG A 110 15.87 -17.07 4.17
CA ARG A 110 15.64 -16.06 5.21
C ARG A 110 14.15 -15.79 5.50
N ASN A 111 13.24 -16.24 4.62
CA ASN A 111 11.79 -16.04 4.74
C ASN A 111 11.06 -17.28 5.25
N LYS A 112 11.66 -18.45 5.16
CA LYS A 112 11.03 -19.70 5.58
C LYS A 112 10.68 -19.67 7.06
N GLY A 113 9.41 -19.97 7.37
CA GLY A 113 8.89 -19.94 8.74
C GLY A 113 8.84 -18.55 9.39
N LYS A 114 8.93 -17.50 8.59
CA LYS A 114 8.88 -16.11 9.05
C LYS A 114 7.60 -15.42 8.58
N THR A 115 7.34 -14.25 9.18
CA THR A 115 6.26 -13.35 8.78
C THR A 115 6.72 -11.91 8.95
N MET A 116 6.16 -11.00 8.16
CA MET A 116 6.36 -9.56 8.31
C MET A 116 5.27 -8.99 9.19
N ALA A 117 5.66 -8.19 10.20
CA ALA A 117 4.72 -7.74 11.20
C ALA A 117 3.53 -6.96 10.61
N MET A 118 3.79 -6.08 9.65
CA MET A 118 2.73 -5.19 9.11
C MET A 118 1.87 -5.83 8.02
N GLU A 119 2.23 -6.99 7.47
CA GLU A 119 1.47 -7.60 6.37
C GLU A 119 0.08 -8.12 6.79
N ALA A 120 -0.11 -8.49 8.05
CA ALA A 120 -1.43 -8.87 8.54
C ALA A 120 -2.44 -7.70 8.51
N LEU A 121 -1.98 -6.44 8.50
CA LEU A 121 -2.85 -5.27 8.31
C LEU A 121 -3.47 -5.21 6.92
N THR A 122 -2.76 -5.68 5.90
CA THR A 122 -3.32 -5.77 4.54
C THR A 122 -4.55 -6.70 4.51
N ALA A 123 -4.45 -7.85 5.19
CA ALA A 123 -5.57 -8.76 5.34
C ALA A 123 -6.71 -8.15 6.18
N ALA A 124 -6.39 -7.53 7.32
CA ALA A 124 -7.39 -6.88 8.18
C ALA A 124 -8.14 -5.76 7.42
N THR A 125 -7.41 -4.95 6.63
CA THR A 125 -8.01 -3.92 5.77
C THR A 125 -8.94 -4.53 4.73
N ALA A 126 -8.52 -5.61 4.06
CA ALA A 126 -9.33 -6.32 3.09
C ALA A 126 -10.60 -6.91 3.71
N PHE A 127 -10.53 -7.45 4.92
CA PHE A 127 -11.70 -7.93 5.65
C PHE A 127 -12.67 -6.80 5.97
N LEU A 128 -12.20 -5.61 6.37
CA LEU A 128 -13.07 -4.45 6.57
C LEU A 128 -13.72 -4.00 5.26
N ASP A 129 -12.97 -3.97 4.16
CA ASP A 129 -13.51 -3.63 2.84
C ASP A 129 -14.64 -4.60 2.43
N LEU A 130 -14.44 -5.89 2.68
CA LEU A 130 -15.44 -6.91 2.38
C LEU A 130 -16.66 -6.84 3.31
N TYR A 131 -16.43 -6.55 4.61
CA TYR A 131 -17.50 -6.28 5.57
C TYR A 131 -18.40 -5.12 5.11
N ASP A 132 -17.81 -4.03 4.65
CA ASP A 132 -18.52 -2.81 4.22
C ASP A 132 -19.51 -3.08 3.07
N VAL A 133 -19.26 -4.07 2.23
CA VAL A 133 -20.13 -4.39 1.08
C VAL A 133 -21.05 -5.58 1.31
N THR A 134 -20.66 -6.49 2.21
CA THR A 134 -21.44 -7.72 2.46
C THR A 134 -22.26 -7.66 3.75
N GLY A 135 -21.86 -6.83 4.70
CA GLY A 135 -22.41 -6.83 6.06
C GLY A 135 -22.10 -8.11 6.86
N ASN A 136 -21.26 -9.01 6.35
CA ASN A 136 -20.94 -10.24 7.04
C ASN A 136 -19.99 -9.99 8.23
N GLN A 137 -20.55 -10.14 9.44
CA GLN A 137 -19.86 -9.87 10.71
C GLN A 137 -18.58 -10.68 10.89
N GLU A 138 -18.45 -11.87 10.29
CA GLU A 138 -17.25 -12.69 10.38
C GLU A 138 -16.00 -11.92 9.92
N TYR A 139 -16.11 -11.13 8.86
CA TYR A 139 -14.97 -10.36 8.35
C TYR A 139 -14.55 -9.24 9.31
N PHE A 140 -15.53 -8.52 9.86
CA PHE A 140 -15.24 -7.52 10.89
C PHE A 140 -14.57 -8.14 12.12
N ASP A 141 -15.12 -9.25 12.62
CA ASP A 141 -14.59 -9.96 13.77
C ASP A 141 -13.16 -10.46 13.51
N GLN A 142 -12.87 -10.92 12.31
CA GLN A 142 -11.52 -11.36 11.93
C GLN A 142 -10.53 -10.20 11.92
N ALA A 143 -10.92 -9.04 11.41
CA ALA A 143 -10.11 -7.83 11.49
C ALA A 143 -9.83 -7.41 12.93
N MET A 144 -10.83 -7.48 13.82
CA MET A 144 -10.66 -7.19 15.25
C MET A 144 -9.73 -8.20 15.94
N LYS A 145 -9.83 -9.50 15.63
CA LYS A 145 -8.95 -10.54 16.16
C LYS A 145 -7.48 -10.28 15.78
N ILE A 146 -7.22 -9.92 14.52
CA ILE A 146 -5.89 -9.51 14.08
C ILE A 146 -5.41 -8.30 14.87
N THR A 147 -6.27 -7.30 15.06
CA THR A 147 -5.91 -6.08 15.80
C THR A 147 -5.62 -6.35 17.27
N ASP A 148 -6.40 -7.23 17.92
CA ASP A 148 -6.15 -7.66 19.29
C ASP A 148 -4.79 -8.38 19.43
N THR A 149 -4.36 -9.11 18.41
CA THR A 149 -3.01 -9.71 18.39
C THR A 149 -1.92 -8.65 18.29
N TYR A 150 -2.12 -7.58 17.51
CA TYR A 150 -1.18 -6.45 17.51
C TYR A 150 -1.03 -5.80 18.87
N VAL A 151 -2.12 -5.64 19.64
CA VAL A 151 -2.03 -5.13 21.02
C VAL A 151 -1.13 -6.00 21.89
N LYS A 152 -1.20 -7.33 21.72
CA LYS A 152 -0.39 -8.28 22.51
C LYS A 152 1.10 -8.24 22.17
N ILE A 153 1.45 -7.97 20.91
CA ILE A 153 2.85 -8.02 20.44
C ILE A 153 3.53 -6.65 20.36
N GLN A 154 2.80 -5.56 20.63
CA GLN A 154 3.40 -4.23 20.66
C GLN A 154 4.44 -4.14 21.77
N ALA A 155 5.65 -3.69 21.44
CA ALA A 155 6.69 -3.45 22.42
C ALA A 155 6.30 -2.27 23.36
N GLU A 156 6.94 -2.22 24.53
CA GLU A 156 6.69 -1.18 25.53
C GLU A 156 6.92 0.23 24.98
N ASP A 157 7.93 0.38 24.10
CA ASP A 157 8.26 1.64 23.43
C ASP A 157 7.30 2.01 22.28
N GLY A 158 6.30 1.19 22.01
CA GLY A 158 5.33 1.38 20.93
C GLY A 158 5.71 0.78 19.58
N SER A 159 6.92 0.24 19.45
CA SER A 159 7.42 -0.34 18.20
C SER A 159 6.89 -1.74 17.93
N PHE A 160 7.09 -2.17 16.68
CA PHE A 160 6.90 -3.55 16.24
C PHE A 160 8.17 -4.02 15.51
N PRO A 161 8.54 -5.31 15.61
CA PRO A 161 9.61 -5.85 14.78
C PRO A 161 9.19 -5.82 13.32
N ILE A 162 10.16 -5.66 12.41
CA ILE A 162 9.85 -5.73 10.98
C ILE A 162 9.50 -7.15 10.55
N LYS A 163 10.23 -8.14 11.06
CA LYS A 163 10.08 -9.57 10.74
C LYS A 163 10.14 -10.42 12.01
N MET A 164 9.31 -11.43 12.05
CA MET A 164 9.16 -12.34 13.20
C MET A 164 9.20 -13.80 12.76
N ASP A 165 9.54 -14.68 13.67
CA ASP A 165 9.27 -16.11 13.53
C ASP A 165 7.74 -16.32 13.58
N PHE A 166 7.20 -17.02 12.56
CA PHE A 166 5.75 -17.16 12.41
C PHE A 166 5.11 -18.08 13.44
N VAL A 167 5.91 -18.94 14.08
CA VAL A 167 5.42 -19.87 15.10
C VAL A 167 5.54 -19.29 16.50
N THR A 168 6.71 -18.71 16.82
CA THR A 168 7.01 -18.23 18.17
C THR A 168 6.65 -16.75 18.40
N GLY A 169 6.52 -15.95 17.32
CA GLY A 169 6.32 -14.51 17.40
C GLY A 169 7.60 -13.72 17.77
N GLU A 170 8.73 -14.40 17.93
CA GLU A 170 9.99 -13.75 18.29
C GLU A 170 10.55 -12.90 17.15
N PRO A 171 11.08 -11.71 17.42
CA PRO A 171 11.74 -10.89 16.42
C PRO A 171 12.94 -11.61 15.78
N VAL A 172 13.08 -11.53 14.46
CA VAL A 172 14.22 -12.11 13.72
C VAL A 172 15.49 -11.30 13.96
N ASN A 173 15.36 -9.98 14.11
CA ASN A 173 16.46 -9.04 14.31
C ASN A 173 15.97 -7.79 15.06
N ALA A 174 16.85 -6.81 15.24
CA ALA A 174 16.53 -5.56 15.94
C ALA A 174 15.82 -4.52 15.07
N VAL A 175 15.64 -4.77 13.77
CA VAL A 175 15.02 -3.81 12.84
C VAL A 175 13.53 -3.67 13.15
N LYS A 176 13.06 -2.42 13.18
CA LYS A 176 11.67 -2.08 13.48
C LYS A 176 10.90 -1.74 12.21
N ALA A 177 9.61 -2.08 12.22
CA ALA A 177 8.69 -1.69 11.16
C ALA A 177 8.34 -0.20 11.24
N MET A 178 8.14 0.44 10.10
CA MET A 178 7.51 1.76 10.04
C MET A 178 6.00 1.63 10.27
N LEU A 179 5.43 2.53 11.06
CA LEU A 179 4.10 2.35 11.63
C LEU A 179 2.99 3.20 10.99
N HIS A 180 3.28 3.88 9.86
CA HIS A 180 2.22 4.58 9.12
C HIS A 180 1.04 3.67 8.73
N PRO A 181 1.23 2.40 8.29
CA PRO A 181 0.09 1.53 7.98
C PRO A 181 -0.76 1.22 9.22
N MET A 182 -0.13 1.04 10.38
CA MET A 182 -0.83 0.81 11.64
C MET A 182 -1.64 2.05 12.03
N LEU A 183 -1.05 3.24 11.94
CA LEU A 183 -1.71 4.49 12.28
C LEU A 183 -2.93 4.76 11.39
N GLU A 184 -2.78 4.58 10.08
CA GLU A 184 -3.88 4.72 9.12
C GLU A 184 -5.01 3.72 9.39
N TYR A 185 -4.66 2.46 9.62
CA TYR A 185 -5.63 1.42 9.94
C TYR A 185 -6.41 1.70 11.22
N LEU A 186 -5.72 2.06 12.31
CA LEU A 186 -6.36 2.38 13.59
C LEU A 186 -7.24 3.64 13.50
N GLN A 187 -6.80 4.63 12.73
CA GLN A 187 -7.59 5.84 12.46
C GLN A 187 -8.87 5.49 11.69
N ARG A 188 -8.81 4.55 10.72
CA ARG A 188 -10.00 4.03 10.04
C ARG A 188 -10.96 3.36 11.02
N LEU A 189 -10.46 2.52 11.94
CA LEU A 189 -11.29 1.85 12.94
C LEU A 189 -12.05 2.86 13.81
N GLU A 190 -11.38 3.92 14.25
CA GLU A 190 -12.01 4.96 15.05
C GLU A 190 -13.03 5.77 14.24
N LYS A 191 -12.60 6.32 13.09
CA LYS A 191 -13.43 7.23 12.30
C LYS A 191 -14.63 6.56 11.64
N GLN A 192 -14.45 5.36 11.10
CA GLN A 192 -15.47 4.68 10.32
C GLN A 192 -16.38 3.79 11.16
N TYR A 193 -15.84 3.17 12.21
CA TYR A 193 -16.58 2.18 13.01
C TYR A 193 -16.77 2.58 14.48
N GLY A 194 -16.20 3.71 14.92
CA GLY A 194 -16.30 4.17 16.32
C GLY A 194 -15.53 3.28 17.30
N ILE A 195 -14.50 2.57 16.86
CA ILE A 195 -13.70 1.66 17.68
C ILE A 195 -12.53 2.44 18.29
N ASP A 196 -12.62 2.74 19.56
CA ASP A 196 -11.63 3.51 20.34
C ASP A 196 -10.77 2.66 21.30
N LYS A 197 -11.08 1.39 21.48
CA LYS A 197 -10.35 0.49 22.40
C LYS A 197 -8.86 0.32 22.07
N TYR A 198 -8.43 0.72 20.89
CA TYR A 198 -7.04 0.66 20.43
C TYR A 198 -6.28 1.99 20.54
N ASN A 199 -6.87 3.01 21.18
CA ASN A 199 -6.26 4.34 21.28
C ASN A 199 -4.92 4.35 22.04
N GLU A 200 -4.67 3.40 22.93
CA GLU A 200 -3.37 3.27 23.57
C GLU A 200 -2.31 2.80 22.57
N MET A 201 -2.62 1.77 21.77
CA MET A 201 -1.73 1.28 20.72
C MET A 201 -1.45 2.37 19.68
N TYR A 202 -2.47 3.13 19.27
CA TYR A 202 -2.34 4.28 18.39
C TYR A 202 -1.36 5.31 18.95
N ARG A 203 -1.57 5.79 20.17
CA ARG A 203 -0.71 6.80 20.80
C ARG A 203 0.73 6.36 20.96
N LYS A 204 0.96 5.10 21.34
CA LYS A 204 2.31 4.53 21.44
C LYS A 204 3.00 4.46 20.08
N SER A 205 2.29 4.02 19.03
CA SER A 205 2.80 3.96 17.67
C SER A 205 3.12 5.34 17.10
N GLU A 206 2.24 6.32 17.33
CA GLU A 206 2.45 7.70 16.92
C GLU A 206 3.66 8.33 17.63
N ALA A 207 3.76 8.13 18.94
CA ALA A 207 4.89 8.62 19.73
C ALA A 207 6.22 8.00 19.27
N TRP A 208 6.23 6.70 18.95
CA TRP A 208 7.41 6.02 18.42
C TRP A 208 7.85 6.60 17.08
N MET A 209 6.93 6.82 16.13
CA MET A 209 7.23 7.45 14.84
C MET A 209 7.74 8.88 15.03
N LYS A 210 7.05 9.70 15.85
CA LYS A 210 7.38 11.10 16.06
C LYS A 210 8.72 11.30 16.78
N ASN A 211 9.00 10.50 17.81
CA ASN A 211 10.21 10.65 18.63
C ASN A 211 11.42 9.86 18.12
N GLY A 212 11.20 8.89 17.24
CA GLY A 212 12.24 8.05 16.62
C GLY A 212 12.49 8.43 15.17
N ALA A 213 11.79 7.76 14.25
CA ALA A 213 12.03 7.84 12.81
C ALA A 213 11.98 9.28 12.26
N LEU A 214 11.02 10.09 12.71
CA LEU A 214 10.89 11.48 12.25
C LEU A 214 12.06 12.35 12.71
N LYS A 215 12.49 12.24 13.99
CA LYS A 215 13.58 13.05 14.53
C LYS A 215 14.96 12.68 13.99
N THR A 216 15.18 11.42 13.72
CA THR A 216 16.45 10.91 13.16
C THR A 216 16.43 10.90 11.65
N PHE A 217 15.27 11.12 11.04
CA PHE A 217 15.01 10.95 9.61
C PHE A 217 15.33 9.54 9.09
N ASP A 218 15.17 8.55 9.95
CA ASP A 218 15.40 7.13 9.61
C ASP A 218 14.13 6.56 8.97
N MET A 219 13.89 6.93 7.72
CA MET A 219 12.78 6.44 6.91
C MET A 219 13.17 5.17 6.16
N THR A 220 13.64 4.18 6.91
CA THR A 220 14.13 2.89 6.42
C THR A 220 13.18 1.74 6.80
N GLY A 221 13.60 0.52 6.55
CA GLY A 221 12.94 -0.68 7.08
C GLY A 221 11.73 -1.16 6.28
N GLN A 222 11.56 -0.73 5.04
CA GLN A 222 10.47 -1.16 4.18
C GLN A 222 10.70 -2.55 3.57
N PHE A 223 11.93 -2.88 3.25
CA PHE A 223 12.28 -4.09 2.51
C PHE A 223 12.70 -5.20 3.46
N GLU A 224 11.73 -5.81 4.06
CA GLU A 224 11.89 -6.84 5.08
C GLU A 224 12.35 -8.18 4.50
N ASP A 225 12.14 -8.39 3.21
CA ASP A 225 12.68 -9.52 2.46
C ASP A 225 14.07 -9.22 1.88
N ALA A 226 14.41 -7.95 1.73
CA ALA A 226 15.76 -7.54 1.38
C ALA A 226 16.71 -7.78 2.56
N ARG A 227 17.98 -7.89 2.28
CA ARG A 227 19.02 -7.96 3.30
C ARG A 227 19.22 -6.58 3.91
N VAL A 228 18.32 -6.18 4.79
CA VAL A 228 18.42 -4.92 5.52
C VAL A 228 19.66 -4.90 6.41
N GLU A 229 20.00 -6.05 6.96
CA GLU A 229 21.24 -6.26 7.70
C GLU A 229 22.46 -6.12 6.76
N GLY A 230 23.41 -5.30 7.15
CA GLY A 230 24.64 -5.06 6.38
C GLY A 230 24.50 -4.04 5.25
N LEU A 231 23.38 -3.33 5.16
CA LEU A 231 23.26 -2.11 4.36
C LEU A 231 23.63 -0.90 5.20
N GLU A 232 24.27 0.06 4.57
CA GLU A 232 24.41 1.38 5.18
C GLU A 232 23.00 2.00 5.35
N PRO A 233 22.69 2.69 6.44
CA PRO A 233 21.36 3.22 6.69
C PRO A 233 20.78 4.01 5.52
N TYR A 234 21.56 4.89 4.88
CA TYR A 234 21.10 5.68 3.74
C TYR A 234 20.67 4.83 2.52
N GLN A 235 21.20 3.62 2.37
CA GLN A 235 20.83 2.74 1.24
C GLN A 235 19.40 2.21 1.34
N ASN A 236 18.84 2.19 2.54
CA ASN A 236 17.45 1.80 2.81
C ASN A 236 16.46 2.97 2.84
N LEU A 237 16.93 4.21 2.67
CA LEU A 237 16.00 5.34 2.60
C LEU A 237 15.06 5.19 1.41
N THR A 238 13.78 5.42 1.64
CA THR A 238 12.70 5.18 0.68
C THR A 238 11.61 6.23 0.79
N ASN A 239 10.97 6.56 -0.34
CA ASN A 239 9.76 7.37 -0.35
C ASN A 239 8.54 6.61 0.17
N CYS A 240 8.52 5.29 0.08
CA CYS A 240 7.37 4.44 0.44
C CYS A 240 7.07 4.42 1.96
N THR A 241 7.91 5.03 2.77
CA THR A 241 7.64 5.30 4.19
C THR A 241 7.40 6.79 4.42
N ALA A 242 8.28 7.64 3.89
CA ALA A 242 8.23 9.08 4.12
C ALA A 242 6.97 9.74 3.54
N ALA A 243 6.61 9.43 2.28
CA ALA A 243 5.45 10.02 1.62
C ALA A 243 4.11 9.57 2.25
N PRO A 244 3.85 8.27 2.52
CA PRO A 244 2.62 7.88 3.23
C PRO A 244 2.53 8.46 4.64
N TYR A 245 3.66 8.57 5.36
CA TYR A 245 3.63 9.19 6.68
C TYR A 245 3.30 10.68 6.61
N ALA A 246 3.79 11.40 5.61
CA ALA A 246 3.37 12.78 5.35
C ALA A 246 1.87 12.87 5.06
N THR A 247 1.34 11.96 4.23
CA THR A 247 -0.11 11.86 3.94
C THR A 247 -0.92 11.65 5.23
N PHE A 248 -0.46 10.72 6.09
CA PHE A 248 -1.09 10.48 7.39
C PHE A 248 -1.12 11.74 8.28
N LEU A 249 0.02 12.43 8.42
CA LEU A 249 0.10 13.67 9.22
C LEU A 249 -0.87 14.72 8.72
N LEU A 250 -0.89 14.97 7.41
CA LEU A 250 -1.77 15.95 6.77
C LEU A 250 -3.26 15.60 6.88
N GLY A 251 -3.61 14.33 7.01
CA GLY A 251 -4.99 13.84 7.19
C GLY A 251 -5.52 13.89 8.62
N LYS A 252 -4.72 14.38 9.60
CA LYS A 252 -5.15 14.50 10.99
C LYS A 252 -6.14 15.66 11.16
N ALA A 253 -7.22 15.41 11.89
CA ALA A 253 -8.20 16.46 12.21
C ALA A 253 -7.63 17.55 13.14
N ASP A 254 -6.66 17.17 13.98
CA ASP A 254 -5.96 18.03 14.95
C ASP A 254 -4.53 18.39 14.49
N LEU A 255 -4.31 18.47 13.17
CA LEU A 255 -3.01 18.78 12.56
C LEU A 255 -2.40 20.05 13.17
N THR A 256 -1.22 19.91 13.76
CA THR A 256 -0.46 21.02 14.34
C THR A 256 0.46 21.69 13.32
N ALA A 257 0.92 22.91 13.62
CA ALA A 257 1.90 23.59 12.77
C ALA A 257 3.25 22.83 12.69
N GLU A 258 3.64 22.13 13.77
CA GLU A 258 4.83 21.27 13.77
C GLU A 258 4.64 20.09 12.80
N GLU A 259 3.53 19.38 12.89
CA GLU A 259 3.23 18.25 12.00
C GLU A 259 3.10 18.67 10.52
N LEU A 260 2.55 19.85 10.26
CA LEU A 260 2.53 20.42 8.90
C LEU A 260 3.96 20.68 8.39
N SER A 261 4.85 21.19 9.26
CA SER A 261 6.26 21.41 8.91
C SER A 261 6.97 20.07 8.65
N ASP A 262 6.76 19.11 9.53
CA ASP A 262 7.32 17.75 9.38
C ASP A 262 6.86 17.08 8.07
N ALA A 263 5.57 17.19 7.75
CA ALA A 263 5.02 16.66 6.51
C ALA A 263 5.65 17.30 5.27
N LYS A 264 5.87 18.62 5.29
CA LYS A 264 6.56 19.34 4.21
C LYS A 264 8.01 18.87 4.06
N ASP A 265 8.72 18.65 5.16
CA ASP A 265 10.10 18.15 5.12
C ASP A 265 10.17 16.72 4.54
N LEU A 266 9.23 15.85 4.91
CA LEU A 266 9.11 14.52 4.32
C LEU A 266 8.80 14.56 2.82
N ILE A 267 7.90 15.42 2.39
CA ILE A 267 7.56 15.61 0.97
C ILE A 267 8.77 16.15 0.19
N ASN A 268 9.46 17.15 0.71
CA ASN A 268 10.66 17.71 0.10
C ASN A 268 11.76 16.65 -0.03
N PHE A 269 11.96 15.83 1.02
CA PHE A 269 12.89 14.71 0.94
C PHE A 269 12.52 13.74 -0.18
N CYS A 270 11.25 13.37 -0.31
CA CYS A 270 10.81 12.48 -1.39
C CYS A 270 11.05 13.09 -2.76
N GLU A 271 10.73 14.36 -2.95
CA GLU A 271 10.94 15.04 -4.22
C GLU A 271 12.43 15.13 -4.58
N ASP A 272 13.26 15.60 -3.65
CA ASP A 272 14.69 15.82 -3.89
C ASP A 272 15.45 14.52 -4.19
N GLN A 273 15.04 13.42 -3.58
CA GLN A 273 15.81 12.19 -3.62
C GLN A 273 15.30 11.16 -4.62
N PHE A 274 14.00 11.16 -4.93
CA PHE A 274 13.37 10.05 -5.65
C PHE A 274 12.54 10.47 -6.86
N VAL A 275 12.16 11.74 -7.00
CA VAL A 275 11.39 12.22 -8.15
C VAL A 275 12.31 12.65 -9.28
N TYR A 276 12.03 12.15 -10.47
CA TYR A 276 12.70 12.53 -11.70
C TYR A 276 11.73 13.25 -12.63
N TRP A 277 11.94 14.55 -12.78
CA TRP A 277 11.12 15.38 -13.65
C TRP A 277 11.51 15.25 -15.12
N GLU A 278 12.77 14.93 -15.38
CA GLU A 278 13.33 14.75 -16.73
C GLU A 278 14.12 13.46 -16.82
N SER A 279 14.09 12.84 -18.01
CA SER A 279 14.91 11.67 -18.29
C SER A 279 16.40 12.02 -18.33
N ALA A 280 17.23 11.18 -17.72
CA ALA A 280 18.67 11.28 -17.86
C ALA A 280 19.08 11.09 -19.35
N GLU A 281 20.09 11.83 -19.80
CA GLU A 281 20.56 11.75 -21.17
C GLU A 281 21.23 10.39 -21.47
N LYS A 282 21.00 9.88 -22.68
CA LYS A 282 21.58 8.62 -23.20
C LYS A 282 23.10 8.52 -23.08
N LYS A 283 23.83 9.64 -23.12
CA LYS A 283 25.30 9.66 -23.06
C LYS A 283 25.90 8.95 -21.86
N TYR A 284 25.13 8.73 -20.80
CA TYR A 284 25.56 8.01 -19.60
C TYR A 284 25.12 6.54 -19.59
N GLY A 285 24.59 6.00 -20.67
CA GLY A 285 24.09 4.64 -20.75
C GLY A 285 22.83 4.39 -19.91
N VAL A 286 22.17 5.42 -19.44
CA VAL A 286 20.94 5.33 -18.69
C VAL A 286 19.77 5.10 -19.66
N GLN A 287 18.92 4.14 -19.35
CA GLN A 287 17.72 3.90 -20.13
C GLN A 287 16.73 5.06 -19.95
N HIS A 288 15.96 5.33 -21.00
CA HIS A 288 14.88 6.31 -20.90
C HIS A 288 13.72 5.70 -20.13
N TYR A 289 13.40 6.32 -19.02
CA TYR A 289 12.18 6.08 -18.27
C TYR A 289 11.13 7.13 -18.66
N HIS A 290 9.87 6.77 -18.53
CA HIS A 290 8.81 7.77 -18.62
C HIS A 290 8.92 8.78 -17.48
N THR A 291 8.76 10.04 -17.76
CA THR A 291 8.84 11.12 -16.77
C THR A 291 7.55 11.97 -16.78
N PRO A 292 7.15 12.51 -15.65
CA PRO A 292 7.79 12.35 -14.35
C PRO A 292 7.63 10.94 -13.81
N HIS A 293 8.59 10.50 -13.00
CA HIS A 293 8.51 9.23 -12.28
C HIS A 293 9.15 9.31 -10.91
N VAL A 294 8.90 8.31 -10.07
CA VAL A 294 9.48 8.20 -8.73
C VAL A 294 10.17 6.85 -8.59
N VAL A 295 11.45 6.86 -8.22
CA VAL A 295 12.19 5.64 -7.92
C VAL A 295 11.95 5.23 -6.47
N GLU A 296 11.99 3.93 -6.20
CA GLU A 296 11.53 3.35 -4.95
C GLU A 296 12.43 3.69 -3.75
N GLN A 297 13.76 3.51 -3.91
CA GLN A 297 14.74 3.76 -2.86
C GLN A 297 16.15 3.97 -3.43
N TYR A 298 17.10 4.35 -2.59
CA TYR A 298 18.50 4.54 -3.01
C TYR A 298 19.14 3.27 -3.57
N ARG A 299 18.94 2.13 -2.92
CA ARG A 299 19.53 0.88 -3.37
C ARG A 299 18.85 0.36 -4.62
N TYR A 300 17.54 0.53 -4.71
CA TYR A 300 16.74 0.03 -5.82
C TYR A 300 16.07 1.20 -6.55
N ARG A 301 16.82 1.78 -7.47
CA ARG A 301 16.41 2.99 -8.20
C ARG A 301 15.54 2.67 -9.40
N MET A 302 14.49 1.90 -9.19
CA MET A 302 13.52 1.55 -10.22
C MET A 302 12.31 2.47 -10.11
N PRO A 303 11.85 3.05 -11.24
CA PRO A 303 10.61 3.80 -11.26
C PRO A 303 9.43 2.85 -11.12
N ILE A 304 8.61 3.08 -10.11
CA ILE A 304 7.49 2.22 -9.71
C ILE A 304 6.23 3.06 -9.56
N ASP A 305 5.10 2.55 -10.05
CA ASP A 305 3.78 3.18 -9.94
C ASP A 305 3.38 3.45 -8.49
N HIS A 306 3.61 2.50 -7.60
CA HIS A 306 3.34 2.64 -6.17
C HIS A 306 4.08 3.84 -5.56
N SER A 307 5.35 4.04 -5.91
CA SER A 307 6.15 5.18 -5.44
C SER A 307 5.61 6.51 -5.99
N ALA A 308 5.24 6.54 -7.26
CA ALA A 308 4.61 7.72 -7.85
C ALA A 308 3.29 8.08 -7.14
N CYS A 309 2.47 7.08 -6.84
CA CYS A 309 1.20 7.27 -6.12
C CYS A 309 1.41 7.74 -4.68
N ASN A 310 2.37 7.19 -3.94
CA ASN A 310 2.69 7.63 -2.58
C ASN A 310 3.03 9.12 -2.55
N VAL A 311 3.91 9.56 -3.44
CA VAL A 311 4.33 10.97 -3.49
C VAL A 311 3.20 11.87 -4.01
N ALA A 312 2.45 11.43 -5.02
CA ALA A 312 1.29 12.18 -5.52
C ALA A 312 0.24 12.37 -4.44
N ASN A 313 -0.08 11.32 -3.67
CA ASN A 313 -1.04 11.42 -2.56
C ASN A 313 -0.57 12.38 -1.45
N ALA A 314 0.73 12.42 -1.15
CA ALA A 314 1.27 13.38 -0.20
C ALA A 314 1.12 14.82 -0.69
N TRP A 315 1.37 15.09 -1.97
CA TRP A 315 1.12 16.40 -2.55
C TRP A 315 -0.36 16.78 -2.61
N LEU A 316 -1.26 15.85 -2.95
CA LEU A 316 -2.70 16.11 -2.89
C LEU A 316 -3.14 16.48 -1.47
N SER A 317 -2.66 15.76 -0.46
CA SER A 317 -2.97 16.07 0.95
C SER A 317 -2.40 17.44 1.35
N LEU A 318 -1.22 17.82 0.86
CA LEU A 318 -0.66 19.16 1.09
C LEU A 318 -1.53 20.24 0.45
N TYR A 319 -1.99 20.02 -0.78
CA TYR A 319 -2.92 20.93 -1.47
C TYR A 319 -4.23 21.09 -0.68
N GLU A 320 -4.86 19.99 -0.28
CA GLU A 320 -6.11 20.02 0.48
C GLU A 320 -6.01 20.81 1.80
N VAL A 321 -4.86 20.75 2.47
CA VAL A 321 -4.62 21.45 3.74
C VAL A 321 -4.23 22.92 3.54
N THR A 322 -3.44 23.21 2.50
CA THR A 322 -2.79 24.54 2.36
C THR A 322 -3.27 25.36 1.18
N GLY A 323 -3.95 24.76 0.21
CA GLY A 323 -4.27 25.40 -1.07
C GLY A 323 -3.06 25.58 -1.99
N ASP A 324 -1.96 24.82 -1.78
CA ASP A 324 -0.75 24.93 -2.61
C ASP A 324 -0.98 24.36 -4.00
N GLU A 325 -1.27 25.24 -4.95
CA GLU A 325 -1.49 24.89 -6.36
C GLU A 325 -0.27 24.21 -7.01
N ILE A 326 0.95 24.49 -6.54
CA ILE A 326 2.15 23.83 -7.07
C ILE A 326 2.16 22.35 -6.64
N ALA A 327 1.80 22.07 -5.38
CA ALA A 327 1.64 20.69 -4.91
C ALA A 327 0.59 19.94 -5.74
N PHE A 328 -0.56 20.56 -6.02
CA PHE A 328 -1.59 19.98 -6.88
C PHE A 328 -1.07 19.67 -8.30
N MET A 329 -0.39 20.62 -8.93
CA MET A 329 0.16 20.43 -10.28
C MET A 329 1.23 19.33 -10.34
N LYS A 330 2.06 19.21 -9.31
CA LYS A 330 3.04 18.11 -9.18
C LYS A 330 2.35 16.76 -9.04
N ALA A 331 1.36 16.65 -8.19
CA ALA A 331 0.55 15.44 -8.04
C ALA A 331 -0.12 15.06 -9.36
N LYS A 332 -0.78 16.03 -10.00
CA LYS A 332 -1.44 15.84 -11.29
C LYS A 332 -0.49 15.28 -12.35
N ALA A 333 0.73 15.81 -12.44
CA ALA A 333 1.70 15.36 -13.42
C ALA A 333 2.07 13.86 -13.25
N LEU A 334 2.21 13.38 -12.02
CA LEU A 334 2.44 11.95 -11.75
C LEU A 334 1.20 11.11 -12.05
N ILE A 335 0.02 11.57 -11.68
CA ILE A 335 -1.25 10.85 -11.87
C ILE A 335 -1.62 10.77 -13.35
N ASP A 336 -1.44 11.85 -14.09
CA ASP A 336 -1.64 11.85 -15.54
C ASP A 336 -0.75 10.80 -16.20
N ASN A 337 0.49 10.67 -15.73
CA ASN A 337 1.43 9.69 -16.26
C ASN A 337 1.01 8.23 -15.98
N ILE A 338 0.25 7.95 -14.94
CA ILE A 338 -0.38 6.62 -14.74
C ILE A 338 -1.26 6.27 -15.94
N THR A 339 -2.09 7.22 -16.41
CA THR A 339 -2.96 7.00 -17.54
C THR A 339 -2.20 6.80 -18.85
N VAL A 340 -1.04 7.46 -18.99
CA VAL A 340 -0.14 7.31 -20.16
C VAL A 340 0.55 5.94 -20.16
N MET A 341 0.95 5.46 -18.97
CA MET A 341 1.63 4.17 -18.83
C MET A 341 0.67 2.97 -18.92
N GLN A 342 -0.62 3.18 -18.67
CA GLN A 342 -1.61 2.11 -18.71
C GLN A 342 -1.75 1.52 -20.11
N ASP A 343 -1.66 0.20 -20.22
CA ASP A 343 -1.87 -0.51 -21.49
C ASP A 343 -3.30 -0.33 -22.00
N ILE A 344 -3.45 0.23 -23.20
CA ILE A 344 -4.76 0.55 -23.77
C ILE A 344 -5.59 -0.70 -24.14
N ASN A 345 -4.93 -1.84 -24.39
CA ASN A 345 -5.62 -3.06 -24.83
C ASN A 345 -6.09 -3.91 -23.65
N THR A 346 -5.32 -3.92 -22.58
CA THR A 346 -5.59 -4.77 -21.41
C THR A 346 -6.15 -3.99 -20.22
N GLY A 347 -5.88 -2.69 -20.13
CA GLY A 347 -6.15 -1.87 -18.97
C GLY A 347 -5.11 -2.01 -17.84
N MET A 348 -4.07 -2.82 -18.04
CA MET A 348 -3.02 -3.04 -17.04
C MET A 348 -2.24 -1.76 -16.77
N ILE A 349 -2.05 -1.45 -15.49
CA ILE A 349 -1.11 -0.42 -15.03
C ILE A 349 0.20 -1.12 -14.68
N PRO A 350 1.31 -0.86 -15.42
CA PRO A 350 2.56 -1.55 -15.15
C PRO A 350 3.16 -1.10 -13.83
N THR A 351 3.66 -2.04 -13.04
CA THR A 351 4.39 -1.72 -11.81
C THR A 351 5.67 -0.95 -12.11
N TYR A 352 6.42 -1.37 -13.12
CA TYR A 352 7.68 -0.72 -13.50
C TYR A 352 7.50 0.20 -14.71
N TRP A 353 7.89 1.46 -14.56
CA TRP A 353 7.84 2.46 -15.63
C TRP A 353 9.14 2.53 -16.42
N CYS A 354 9.60 1.37 -16.92
CA CYS A 354 10.81 1.23 -17.71
C CYS A 354 10.66 0.16 -18.80
N ASN A 355 11.30 0.38 -19.95
CA ASN A 355 11.10 -0.44 -21.14
C ASN A 355 11.81 -1.81 -21.10
N PHE A 356 12.68 -2.08 -20.14
CA PHE A 356 13.49 -3.30 -20.12
C PHE A 356 13.00 -4.39 -19.17
N LEU A 357 12.12 -4.05 -18.25
CA LEU A 357 11.41 -5.04 -17.45
C LEU A 357 10.07 -5.30 -18.12
N LYS A 358 9.79 -6.56 -18.41
CA LYS A 358 8.41 -6.95 -18.71
C LYS A 358 7.56 -6.54 -17.53
N ALA A 359 6.47 -5.87 -17.84
CA ALA A 359 5.53 -5.41 -16.84
C ALA A 359 5.13 -6.57 -15.92
N GLU A 360 5.64 -6.56 -14.70
CA GLU A 360 5.02 -7.28 -13.61
C GLU A 360 3.95 -6.35 -13.06
N ASP A 361 2.81 -6.92 -12.86
CA ASP A 361 1.59 -6.26 -12.44
C ASP A 361 1.32 -6.68 -11.00
N TRP A 362 1.98 -6.01 -10.06
CA TRP A 362 1.78 -6.31 -8.65
C TRP A 362 0.46 -5.73 -8.17
N THR A 363 -0.48 -6.59 -7.81
CA THR A 363 -1.85 -6.20 -7.45
C THR A 363 -1.90 -5.15 -6.35
N ASN A 364 -1.02 -5.21 -5.36
CA ASN A 364 -0.95 -4.18 -4.31
C ASN A 364 -0.51 -2.81 -4.84
N CYS A 365 0.37 -2.78 -5.84
CA CYS A 365 0.78 -1.54 -6.50
C CYS A 365 -0.34 -0.99 -7.37
N THR A 366 -0.99 -1.85 -8.15
CA THR A 366 -2.14 -1.48 -8.98
C THR A 366 -3.32 -0.98 -8.13
N LEU A 367 -3.58 -1.59 -6.97
CA LEU A 367 -4.60 -1.12 -6.03
C LEU A 367 -4.36 0.34 -5.62
N LEU A 368 -3.13 0.69 -5.25
CA LEU A 368 -2.81 2.07 -4.89
C LEU A 368 -2.96 3.02 -6.08
N SER A 369 -2.56 2.60 -7.28
CA SER A 369 -2.76 3.38 -8.51
C SER A 369 -4.25 3.64 -8.78
N ILE A 370 -5.11 2.62 -8.62
CA ILE A 370 -6.57 2.74 -8.74
C ILE A 370 -7.11 3.74 -7.71
N GLN A 371 -6.73 3.59 -6.45
CA GLN A 371 -7.18 4.48 -5.37
C GLN A 371 -6.73 5.93 -5.60
N THR A 372 -5.52 6.12 -6.11
CA THR A 372 -4.98 7.45 -6.43
C THR A 372 -5.72 8.11 -7.60
N LEU A 373 -6.02 7.33 -8.65
CA LEU A 373 -6.83 7.80 -9.78
C LEU A 373 -8.24 8.21 -9.33
N LEU A 374 -8.89 7.41 -8.49
CA LEU A 374 -10.22 7.72 -7.96
C LEU A 374 -10.20 8.97 -7.06
N ARG A 375 -9.18 9.12 -6.22
CA ARG A 375 -9.01 10.34 -5.41
C ARG A 375 -8.88 11.59 -6.27
N MET A 376 -8.10 11.52 -7.35
CA MET A 376 -7.96 12.66 -8.27
C MET A 376 -9.26 12.97 -9.00
N ASP A 377 -10.03 11.96 -9.36
CA ASP A 377 -11.36 12.13 -9.96
C ASP A 377 -12.32 12.85 -9.01
N GLU A 378 -12.32 12.48 -7.73
CA GLU A 378 -13.13 13.12 -6.69
C GLU A 378 -12.76 14.59 -6.50
N ILE A 379 -11.47 14.92 -6.38
CA ILE A 379 -10.98 16.31 -6.24
C ILE A 379 -11.41 17.15 -7.45
N ASN A 380 -11.21 16.67 -8.67
CA ASN A 380 -11.62 17.40 -9.87
C ASN A 380 -13.14 17.60 -9.94
N SER A 381 -13.92 16.63 -9.47
CA SER A 381 -15.38 16.73 -9.46
C SER A 381 -15.88 17.76 -8.44
N CYS A 382 -15.22 17.85 -7.29
CA CYS A 382 -15.51 18.86 -6.27
C CYS A 382 -15.21 20.29 -6.79
N ASP A 383 -14.07 20.49 -7.42
CA ASP A 383 -13.67 21.79 -7.96
C ASP A 383 -14.64 22.29 -9.04
N MET A 384 -15.21 21.40 -9.86
CA MET A 384 -16.18 21.75 -10.89
C MET A 384 -17.58 22.07 -10.33
N THR A 385 -17.96 21.49 -9.21
CA THR A 385 -19.31 21.64 -8.63
C THR A 385 -19.38 22.70 -7.51
N GLY A 386 -18.24 23.08 -6.94
CA GLY A 386 -18.17 24.00 -5.80
C GLY A 386 -18.84 23.46 -4.53
N GLN A 387 -19.10 22.17 -4.48
CA GLN A 387 -19.66 21.45 -3.34
C GLN A 387 -18.78 20.24 -3.05
N CYS A 388 -18.03 20.33 -1.97
CA CYS A 388 -17.46 19.17 -1.29
C CYS A 388 -18.29 18.95 -0.02
N ASP A 389 -18.85 17.77 0.14
CA ASP A 389 -19.54 17.36 1.37
C ASP A 389 -18.55 16.98 2.48
#